data_ebc09b577d1ca0d82e33561871150dbf
#
_entry.id   ebc09b577d1ca0d82e33561871150dbf
#
_cell.length_a   1.000
_cell.length_b   1.000
_cell.length_c   1.000
_cell.angle_alpha   90.00
_cell.angle_beta   90.00
_cell.angle_gamma   90.00
#
_symmetry.space_group_name_H-M   'P 1'
#
loop_
_entity.id
_entity.type
_entity.pdbx_description
1 polymer ?
#
loop_
_entity_poly.entity_id
_entity_poly.type
_entity_poly.pdbx_seq_one_letter_code
_entity_poly.pdbx_strand_id
1 'polypeptide(L)'
;MAVSKVLVVDDSATDRFYLTELLESAGYQVVALESGEACVEKAADIKPDLIVMDIIMTGLSGFQATRSLSKDPATSKIPVVLCSGKLQVTDLSWAAKMGAVDCVQKPISLTALKAIIEKL
;
A
#
# COMPACT_ATOMS: atom_id res chain seq x y z
N MET A 1 3.80 2.03 -17.70
CA MET A 1 4.10 3.30 -17.04
C MET A 1 4.93 3.07 -15.80
N ALA A 2 6.00 3.83 -15.63
CA ALA A 2 6.91 3.61 -14.49
C ALA A 2 6.32 4.16 -13.19
N VAL A 3 6.50 3.42 -12.10
CA VAL A 3 6.14 3.91 -10.77
C VAL A 3 7.20 4.91 -10.31
N SER A 4 6.80 6.11 -9.94
CA SER A 4 7.72 7.10 -9.39
C SER A 4 7.29 7.60 -8.01
N LYS A 5 5.99 7.73 -7.75
CA LYS A 5 5.47 8.19 -6.45
C LYS A 5 4.76 7.04 -5.75
N VAL A 6 5.20 6.71 -4.54
CA VAL A 6 4.61 5.65 -3.70
C VAL A 6 3.98 6.28 -2.47
N LEU A 7 2.73 5.92 -2.19
CA LEU A 7 2.05 6.29 -0.96
C LEU A 7 2.19 5.14 0.03
N VAL A 8 2.80 5.42 1.18
CA VAL A 8 3.00 4.44 2.26
C VAL A 8 1.97 4.73 3.35
N VAL A 9 1.21 3.72 3.74
CA VAL A 9 0.18 3.85 4.78
C VAL A 9 0.40 2.81 5.86
N ASP A 10 0.70 3.26 7.06
CA ASP A 10 0.98 2.38 8.20
C ASP A 10 0.82 3.19 9.48
N ASP A 11 0.13 2.64 10.49
CA ASP A 11 -0.04 3.33 11.77
C ASP A 11 1.19 3.18 12.69
N SER A 12 2.12 2.30 12.36
CA SER A 12 3.41 2.17 13.06
C SER A 12 4.43 3.16 12.51
N ALA A 13 4.87 4.09 13.34
CA ALA A 13 5.88 5.08 12.94
C ALA A 13 7.19 4.41 12.52
N THR A 14 7.58 3.34 13.22
CA THR A 14 8.80 2.58 12.90
C THR A 14 8.71 1.94 11.52
N ASP A 15 7.58 1.29 11.23
CA ASP A 15 7.37 0.62 9.95
C ASP A 15 7.26 1.63 8.80
N ARG A 16 6.58 2.76 9.04
CA ARG A 16 6.50 3.85 8.06
C ARG A 16 7.90 4.37 7.72
N PHE A 17 8.72 4.61 8.73
CA PHE A 17 10.08 5.10 8.54
C PHE A 17 10.93 4.11 7.75
N TYR A 18 10.88 2.82 8.13
CA TYR A 18 11.62 1.77 7.46
C TYR A 18 11.30 1.72 5.96
N LEU A 19 10.01 1.66 5.63
CA LEU A 19 9.58 1.53 4.25
C LEU A 19 9.87 2.80 3.44
N THR A 20 9.68 3.96 4.05
CA THR A 20 9.98 5.25 3.40
C THR A 20 11.46 5.32 3.03
N GLU A 21 12.35 4.99 3.97
CA GLU A 21 13.81 5.00 3.74
C GLU A 21 14.18 4.00 2.65
N LEU A 22 13.60 2.81 2.69
CA LEU A 22 13.86 1.78 1.70
C LEU A 22 13.49 2.25 0.29
N LEU A 23 12.32 2.82 0.13
CA LEU A 23 11.84 3.27 -1.18
C LEU A 23 12.57 4.51 -1.67
N GLU A 24 12.83 5.48 -0.79
CA GLU A 24 13.58 6.68 -1.16
C GLU A 24 15.00 6.35 -1.59
N SER A 25 15.65 5.41 -0.92
CA SER A 25 16.99 4.97 -1.31
C SER A 25 17.01 4.29 -2.66
N ALA A 26 15.88 3.75 -3.11
CA ALA A 26 15.72 3.14 -4.42
C ALA A 26 15.30 4.14 -5.51
N GLY A 27 15.14 5.41 -5.16
CA GLY A 27 14.83 6.48 -6.11
C GLY A 27 13.35 6.85 -6.23
N TYR A 28 12.48 6.28 -5.41
CA TYR A 28 11.05 6.63 -5.43
C TYR A 28 10.78 7.87 -4.58
N GLN A 29 9.81 8.66 -5.01
CA GLN A 29 9.23 9.71 -4.20
C GLN A 29 8.21 9.06 -3.27
N VAL A 30 8.23 9.40 -1.98
CA VAL A 30 7.35 8.78 -0.99
C VAL A 30 6.51 9.83 -0.28
N VAL A 31 5.21 9.55 -0.16
CA VAL A 31 4.31 10.26 0.74
C VAL A 31 3.85 9.24 1.77
N ALA A 32 3.89 9.58 3.05
CA ALA A 32 3.53 8.65 4.12
C ALA A 32 2.32 9.17 4.90
N LEU A 33 1.35 8.27 5.15
CA LEU A 33 0.15 8.55 5.92
C LEU A 33 0.01 7.53 7.04
N GLU A 34 -0.73 7.91 8.09
CA GLU A 34 -0.79 7.14 9.34
C GLU A 34 -2.03 6.25 9.47
N SER A 35 -3.00 6.36 8.56
CA SER A 35 -4.27 5.63 8.71
C SER A 35 -4.92 5.32 7.38
N GLY A 36 -5.79 4.31 7.40
CA GLY A 36 -6.61 3.97 6.25
C GLY A 36 -7.57 5.09 5.89
N GLU A 37 -8.11 5.78 6.89
CA GLU A 37 -8.99 6.93 6.70
C GLU A 37 -8.29 8.05 5.92
N ALA A 38 -7.07 8.39 6.34
CA ALA A 38 -6.27 9.41 5.65
C ALA A 38 -5.98 9.00 4.21
N CYS A 39 -5.70 7.72 3.99
CA CYS A 39 -5.44 7.19 2.65
C CYS A 39 -6.66 7.37 1.74
N VAL A 40 -7.84 6.94 2.19
CA VAL A 40 -9.08 7.06 1.42
C VAL A 40 -9.39 8.52 1.11
N GLU A 41 -9.17 9.40 2.07
CA GLU A 41 -9.45 10.83 1.93
C GLU A 41 -8.49 11.53 0.95
N LYS A 42 -7.22 11.17 0.99
CA LYS A 42 -6.15 11.95 0.33
C LYS A 42 -5.58 11.32 -0.94
N ALA A 43 -5.84 10.05 -1.21
CA ALA A 43 -5.20 9.36 -2.33
C ALA A 43 -5.50 10.01 -3.68
N ALA A 44 -6.73 10.49 -3.90
CA ALA A 44 -7.11 11.13 -5.16
C ALA A 44 -6.30 12.40 -5.42
N ASP A 45 -6.03 13.18 -4.37
CA ASP A 45 -5.25 14.42 -4.48
C ASP A 45 -3.74 14.16 -4.59
N ILE A 46 -3.25 13.16 -3.87
CA ILE A 46 -1.83 12.78 -3.91
C ILE A 46 -1.46 12.20 -5.27
N LYS A 47 -2.36 11.45 -5.88
CA LYS A 47 -2.15 10.79 -7.18
C LYS A 47 -0.91 9.90 -7.19
N PRO A 48 -0.80 8.94 -6.26
CA PRO A 48 0.34 8.04 -6.25
C PRO A 48 0.26 7.04 -7.40
N ASP A 49 1.41 6.52 -7.79
CA ASP A 49 1.48 5.46 -8.80
C ASP A 49 1.30 4.08 -8.16
N LEU A 50 1.47 3.99 -6.85
CA LEU A 50 1.36 2.76 -6.08
C LEU A 50 1.06 3.12 -4.63
N ILE A 51 0.21 2.32 -3.99
CA ILE A 51 -0.05 2.40 -2.55
C ILE A 51 0.49 1.12 -1.91
N VAL A 52 1.32 1.27 -0.86
CA VAL A 52 1.76 0.15 -0.01
C VAL A 52 1.15 0.39 1.36
N MET A 53 0.27 -0.48 1.79
CA MET A 53 -0.55 -0.25 2.98
C MET A 53 -0.61 -1.46 3.89
N ASP A 54 -0.45 -1.21 5.20
CA ASP A 54 -0.60 -2.26 6.21
C ASP A 54 -2.05 -2.73 6.29
N ILE A 55 -2.25 -4.02 6.54
CA ILE A 55 -3.58 -4.60 6.70
C ILE A 55 -4.16 -4.22 8.06
N ILE A 56 -3.38 -4.41 9.13
CA ILE A 56 -3.85 -4.24 10.50
C ILE A 56 -3.48 -2.86 11.00
N MET A 57 -4.47 -1.99 11.08
CA MET A 57 -4.33 -0.62 11.56
C MET A 57 -5.48 -0.28 12.48
N THR A 58 -5.26 0.68 13.38
CA THR A 58 -6.32 1.22 14.22
C THR A 58 -7.34 1.92 13.32
N GLY A 59 -8.62 1.69 13.56
CA GLY A 59 -9.69 2.24 12.73
C GLY A 59 -9.89 1.41 11.47
N LEU A 60 -9.90 2.06 10.32
CA LEU A 60 -10.13 1.40 9.04
C LEU A 60 -8.96 0.45 8.71
N SER A 61 -9.25 -0.82 8.47
CA SER A 61 -8.21 -1.78 8.08
C SER A 61 -7.73 -1.54 6.65
N GLY A 62 -6.58 -2.10 6.31
CA GLY A 62 -6.08 -2.05 4.93
C GLY A 62 -7.05 -2.68 3.93
N PHE A 63 -7.73 -3.74 4.31
CA PHE A 63 -8.77 -4.35 3.46
C PHE A 63 -9.92 -3.39 3.17
N GLN A 64 -10.42 -2.74 4.20
CA GLN A 64 -11.55 -1.79 4.07
C GLN A 64 -11.13 -0.57 3.25
N ALA A 65 -9.95 -0.04 3.49
CA ALA A 65 -9.43 1.10 2.74
C ALA A 65 -9.25 0.74 1.26
N THR A 66 -8.71 -0.44 0.96
CA THR A 66 -8.53 -0.92 -0.42
C THR A 66 -9.88 -1.03 -1.13
N ARG A 67 -10.89 -1.57 -0.45
CA ARG A 67 -12.23 -1.68 -1.02
C ARG A 67 -12.80 -0.31 -1.35
N SER A 68 -12.66 0.65 -0.45
CA SER A 68 -13.12 2.03 -0.69
C SER A 68 -12.41 2.65 -1.90
N LEU A 69 -11.10 2.47 -1.99
CA LEU A 69 -10.31 2.99 -3.11
C LEU A 69 -10.73 2.35 -4.44
N SER A 70 -11.02 1.04 -4.44
CA SER A 70 -11.42 0.33 -5.67
C SER A 70 -12.79 0.73 -6.16
N LYS A 71 -13.66 1.21 -5.30
CA LYS A 71 -15.02 1.62 -5.66
C LYS A 71 -15.13 3.08 -6.12
N ASP A 72 -14.13 3.88 -5.81
CA ASP A 72 -14.14 5.30 -6.19
C ASP A 72 -13.45 5.46 -7.55
N PRO A 73 -14.14 6.00 -8.56
CA PRO A 73 -13.54 6.19 -9.88
C PRO A 73 -12.25 7.01 -9.86
N ALA A 74 -12.11 7.92 -8.88
CA ALA A 74 -10.90 8.76 -8.76
C ALA A 74 -9.68 7.98 -8.32
N THR A 75 -9.85 6.80 -7.68
CA THR A 75 -8.74 6.02 -7.11
C THR A 75 -8.73 4.56 -7.58
N SER A 76 -9.76 4.12 -8.30
CA SER A 76 -9.95 2.69 -8.63
C SER A 76 -8.81 2.07 -9.42
N LYS A 77 -8.04 2.88 -10.15
CA LYS A 77 -6.93 2.39 -10.97
C LYS A 77 -5.57 2.44 -10.29
N ILE A 78 -5.51 2.98 -9.07
CA ILE A 78 -4.25 3.03 -8.32
C ILE A 78 -3.98 1.62 -7.78
N PRO A 79 -2.85 0.99 -8.15
CA PRO A 79 -2.53 -0.33 -7.63
C PRO A 79 -2.21 -0.27 -6.13
N VAL A 80 -2.73 -1.24 -5.38
CA VAL A 80 -2.53 -1.34 -3.94
C VAL A 80 -1.84 -2.66 -3.63
N VAL A 81 -0.71 -2.59 -2.91
CA VAL A 81 -0.04 -3.74 -2.32
C VAL A 81 -0.26 -3.67 -0.82
N LEU A 82 -0.89 -4.70 -0.26
CA LEU A 82 -1.09 -4.81 1.18
C LEU A 82 0.08 -5.53 1.83
N CYS A 83 0.33 -5.25 3.10
CA CYS A 83 1.41 -5.91 3.83
C CYS A 83 0.98 -6.23 5.25
N SER A 84 1.59 -7.26 5.84
CA SER A 84 1.28 -7.71 7.18
C SER A 84 2.51 -8.33 7.84
N GLY A 85 2.65 -8.13 9.14
CA GLY A 85 3.69 -8.79 9.93
C GLY A 85 3.45 -10.29 10.07
N LYS A 86 2.21 -10.73 9.85
CA LYS A 86 1.82 -12.14 10.00
C LYS A 86 0.84 -12.54 8.90
N LEU A 87 1.40 -12.69 7.70
CA LEU A 87 0.61 -12.97 6.50
C LEU A 87 0.07 -14.40 6.52
N GLN A 88 -1.23 -14.54 6.27
CA GLN A 88 -1.90 -15.84 6.19
C GLN A 88 -2.45 -16.05 4.78
N VAL A 89 -2.72 -17.32 4.44
CA VAL A 89 -3.27 -17.66 3.12
C VAL A 89 -4.60 -16.95 2.87
N THR A 90 -5.43 -16.84 3.91
CA THR A 90 -6.72 -16.14 3.82
C THR A 90 -6.57 -14.66 3.51
N ASP A 91 -5.46 -14.04 3.93
CA ASP A 91 -5.19 -12.63 3.64
C ASP A 91 -5.00 -12.39 2.15
N LEU A 92 -4.36 -13.33 1.46
CA LEU A 92 -4.17 -13.22 0.00
C LEU A 92 -5.51 -13.22 -0.74
N SER A 93 -6.42 -14.09 -0.33
CA SER A 93 -7.77 -14.14 -0.91
C SER A 93 -8.55 -12.86 -0.65
N TRP A 94 -8.52 -12.36 0.59
CA TRP A 94 -9.22 -11.13 0.94
C TRP A 94 -8.64 -9.92 0.22
N ALA A 95 -7.30 -9.84 0.13
CA ALA A 95 -6.63 -8.76 -0.58
C ALA A 95 -7.12 -8.67 -2.03
N ALA A 96 -7.15 -9.80 -2.73
CA ALA A 96 -7.63 -9.87 -4.11
C ALA A 96 -9.10 -9.45 -4.22
N LYS A 97 -9.96 -9.92 -3.31
CA LYS A 97 -11.38 -9.56 -3.28
C LYS A 97 -11.61 -8.07 -3.07
N MET A 98 -10.76 -7.44 -2.27
CA MET A 98 -10.88 -6.00 -2.00
C MET A 98 -10.32 -5.15 -3.14
N GLY A 99 -9.60 -5.75 -4.07
CA GLY A 99 -9.05 -5.05 -5.22
C GLY A 99 -7.55 -4.78 -5.16
N ALA A 100 -6.84 -5.35 -4.19
CA ALA A 100 -5.38 -5.22 -4.12
C ALA A 100 -4.72 -6.07 -5.20
N VAL A 101 -3.57 -5.62 -5.71
CA VAL A 101 -2.81 -6.36 -6.72
C VAL A 101 -1.95 -7.46 -6.10
N ASP A 102 -1.55 -7.29 -4.85
CA ASP A 102 -0.75 -8.29 -4.14
C ASP A 102 -0.75 -8.02 -2.64
N CYS A 103 -0.16 -8.96 -1.90
CA CYS A 103 -0.02 -8.88 -0.46
C CYS A 103 1.33 -9.47 -0.07
N VAL A 104 2.10 -8.77 0.75
CA VAL A 104 3.48 -9.18 1.09
C VAL A 104 3.67 -9.25 2.61
N GLN A 105 4.62 -10.08 3.02
CA GLN A 105 5.01 -10.25 4.43
C GLN A 105 5.98 -9.14 4.83
N LYS A 106 5.82 -8.59 6.03
CA LYS A 106 6.82 -7.71 6.64
C LYS A 106 7.94 -8.54 7.28
N PRO A 107 9.18 -8.05 7.33
CA PRO A 107 9.66 -6.80 6.74
C PRO A 107 9.68 -6.87 5.22
N ILE A 108 9.26 -5.78 4.58
CA ILE A 108 9.14 -5.76 3.12
C ILE A 108 10.53 -5.74 2.48
N SER A 109 10.77 -6.69 1.57
CA SER A 109 11.99 -6.75 0.78
C SER A 109 11.83 -5.86 -0.45
N LEU A 110 12.84 -5.04 -0.73
CA LEU A 110 12.83 -4.21 -1.94
C LEU A 110 12.79 -5.07 -3.20
N THR A 111 13.50 -6.21 -3.21
CA THR A 111 13.47 -7.15 -4.34
C THR A 111 12.06 -7.67 -4.60
N ALA A 112 11.35 -8.08 -3.54
CA ALA A 112 9.98 -8.58 -3.68
C ALA A 112 9.04 -7.47 -4.18
N LEU A 113 9.17 -6.26 -3.66
CA LEU A 113 8.34 -5.14 -4.06
C LEU A 113 8.61 -4.71 -5.50
N LYS A 114 9.87 -4.68 -5.91
CA LYS A 114 10.24 -4.37 -7.30
C LYS A 114 9.69 -5.40 -8.28
N ALA A 115 9.67 -6.68 -7.91
CA ALA A 115 9.10 -7.73 -8.74
C ALA A 115 7.60 -7.48 -8.99
N ILE A 116 6.89 -6.99 -7.98
CA ILE A 116 5.48 -6.61 -8.11
C ILE A 116 5.33 -5.38 -9.02
N ILE A 117 6.13 -4.35 -8.77
CA ILE A 117 6.10 -3.10 -9.52
C ILE A 117 6.32 -3.36 -11.02
N GLU A 118 7.24 -4.24 -11.36
CA GLU A 118 7.56 -4.57 -12.76
C GLU A 118 6.39 -5.20 -13.51
N LYS A 119 5.42 -5.77 -12.80
CA LYS A 119 4.23 -6.40 -13.38
C LYS A 119 3.04 -5.44 -13.53
N LEU A 120 3.16 -4.24 -13.04
CA LEU A 120 2.06 -3.26 -13.07
C LEU A 120 1.85 -2.61 -14.44
#